data_39e9e32434a2e280defae933a68548ac
#
_entry.id   39e9e32434a2e280defae933a68548ac
#
_cell.length_a   1.000
_cell.length_b   1.000
_cell.length_c   1.000
_cell.angle_alpha   90.00
_cell.angle_beta   90.00
_cell.angle_gamma   90.00
#
_symmetry.space_group_name_H-M   'P 1'
#
loop_
_entity.id
_entity.type
_entity.pdbx_description
1 polymer ?
#
loop_
_entity_poly.entity_id
_entity_poly.type
_entity_poly.pdbx_seq_one_letter_code
_entity_poly.pdbx_strand_id
1 'polypeptide(L)'
;MFVIKFGGSLIKNPETIKKIFKEIENLDEFLIVPGGGEFADLVLKYYETHNLNLKISHDACILAMDIVGMILSNFTKIKASYELKKNIIFLPSKFLFNSE
;
A
#
# COMPACT_ATOMS: atom_id res chain seq x y z
N MET A 1 4.98 -8.11 -17.14
CA MET A 1 5.21 -7.51 -15.79
C MET A 1 4.22 -8.09 -14.80
N PHE A 2 4.68 -8.41 -13.60
CA PHE A 2 3.79 -8.86 -12.53
C PHE A 2 3.27 -7.68 -11.73
N VAL A 3 1.95 -7.58 -11.57
CA VAL A 3 1.34 -6.63 -10.64
C VAL A 3 0.95 -7.43 -9.40
N ILE A 4 1.60 -7.14 -8.29
CA ILE A 4 1.47 -7.91 -7.06
C ILE A 4 0.69 -7.06 -6.04
N LYS A 5 -0.51 -7.52 -5.70
CA LYS A 5 -1.28 -6.90 -4.63
C LYS A 5 -0.82 -7.49 -3.31
N PHE A 6 -0.29 -6.62 -2.45
CA PHE A 6 0.18 -7.04 -1.13
C PHE A 6 -0.89 -6.70 -0.09
N GLY A 7 -1.51 -7.73 0.47
CA GLY A 7 -2.56 -7.54 1.48
C GLY A 7 -2.03 -6.82 2.71
N GLY A 8 -2.72 -5.74 3.12
CA GLY A 8 -2.25 -4.90 4.22
C GLY A 8 -2.15 -5.63 5.55
N SER A 9 -2.93 -6.70 5.76
CA SER A 9 -2.85 -7.47 7.00
C SER A 9 -1.52 -8.21 7.17
N LEU A 10 -0.78 -8.43 6.07
CA LEU A 10 0.51 -9.12 6.11
C LEU A 10 1.61 -8.32 6.79
N ILE A 11 1.45 -7.02 6.96
CA ILE A 11 2.47 -6.19 7.63
C ILE A 11 2.65 -6.54 9.10
N LYS A 12 1.74 -7.31 9.69
CA LYS A 12 1.83 -7.72 11.09
C LYS A 12 2.90 -8.78 11.34
N ASN A 13 3.41 -9.41 10.29
CA ASN A 13 4.40 -10.47 10.42
C ASN A 13 5.66 -10.14 9.62
N PRO A 14 6.69 -9.53 10.26
CA PRO A 14 7.92 -9.13 9.56
C PRO A 14 8.64 -10.28 8.86
N GLU A 15 8.63 -11.47 9.43
CA GLU A 15 9.34 -12.61 8.81
C GLU A 15 8.66 -13.05 7.52
N THR A 16 7.32 -13.02 7.49
CA THR A 16 6.56 -13.31 6.28
C THR A 16 6.84 -12.26 5.20
N ILE A 17 6.87 -10.98 5.59
CA ILE A 17 7.20 -9.88 4.67
C ILE A 17 8.55 -10.13 4.02
N LYS A 18 9.57 -10.42 4.82
CA LYS A 18 10.94 -10.65 4.33
C LYS A 18 11.00 -11.81 3.34
N LYS A 19 10.31 -12.91 3.64
CA LYS A 19 10.28 -14.08 2.76
C LYS A 19 9.66 -13.77 1.41
N ILE A 20 8.54 -13.10 1.42
CA ILE A 20 7.83 -12.72 0.20
C ILE A 20 8.69 -11.80 -0.65
N PHE A 21 9.30 -10.79 -0.04
CA PHE A 21 10.11 -9.82 -0.79
C PHE A 21 11.37 -10.44 -1.37
N LYS A 22 11.97 -11.48 -0.73
CA LYS A 22 13.09 -12.18 -1.33
C LYS A 22 12.71 -12.84 -2.66
N GLU A 23 11.50 -13.38 -2.75
CA GLU A 23 11.01 -13.95 -4.00
C GLU A 23 10.73 -12.89 -5.04
N ILE A 24 10.11 -11.78 -4.63
CA ILE A 24 9.78 -10.68 -5.53
C ILE A 24 11.05 -10.06 -6.12
N GLU A 25 12.10 -9.91 -5.31
CA GLU A 25 13.38 -9.33 -5.74
C GLU A 25 14.05 -10.11 -6.86
N ASN A 26 13.66 -11.36 -7.08
CA ASN A 26 14.17 -12.20 -8.16
C ASN A 26 13.38 -12.06 -9.46
N LEU A 27 12.28 -11.31 -9.45
CA LEU A 27 11.49 -11.08 -10.66
C LEU A 27 12.12 -9.97 -11.50
N ASP A 28 12.02 -10.09 -12.82
CA ASP A 28 12.59 -9.08 -13.73
C ASP A 28 11.80 -7.78 -13.70
N GLU A 29 10.48 -7.87 -13.78
CA GLU A 29 9.61 -6.69 -13.80
C GLU A 29 8.38 -6.93 -12.92
N PHE A 30 8.17 -6.03 -11.99
CA PHE A 30 7.03 -6.11 -11.07
C PHE A 30 6.56 -4.72 -10.65
N LEU A 31 5.36 -4.68 -10.10
CA LEU A 31 4.79 -3.52 -9.43
C LEU A 31 4.07 -4.02 -8.19
N ILE A 32 4.44 -3.51 -7.03
CA ILE A 32 3.79 -3.89 -5.77
C ILE A 32 2.76 -2.84 -5.41
N VAL A 33 1.51 -3.26 -5.24
CA VAL A 33 0.40 -2.39 -4.87
C VAL A 33 -0.08 -2.80 -3.48
N PRO A 34 0.20 -2.01 -2.44
CA PRO A 34 -0.23 -2.37 -1.08
C PRO A 34 -1.72 -2.12 -0.87
N GLY A 35 -2.35 -2.95 -0.05
CA GLY A 35 -3.67 -2.66 0.48
C GLY A 35 -3.59 -1.73 1.68
N GLY A 36 -4.73 -1.23 2.15
CA GLY A 36 -4.77 -0.29 3.27
C GLY A 36 -4.63 -0.92 4.65
N GLY A 37 -4.85 -2.23 4.76
CA GLY A 37 -4.71 -2.98 5.99
C GLY A 37 -5.58 -2.44 7.13
N GLU A 38 -5.09 -2.56 8.34
CA GLU A 38 -5.80 -2.09 9.53
C GLU A 38 -5.97 -0.57 9.56
N PHE A 39 -5.13 0.17 8.83
CA PHE A 39 -5.27 1.63 8.75
C PHE A 39 -6.53 2.00 7.97
N ALA A 40 -6.82 1.30 6.87
CA ALA A 40 -8.06 1.49 6.13
C ALA A 40 -9.27 1.02 6.95
N ASP A 41 -9.13 -0.09 7.67
CA ASP A 41 -10.20 -0.60 8.56
C ASP A 41 -10.57 0.44 9.62
N LEU A 42 -9.57 1.12 10.18
CA LEU A 42 -9.79 2.17 11.16
C LEU A 42 -10.52 3.36 10.55
N VAL A 43 -10.15 3.77 9.34
CA VAL A 43 -10.85 4.83 8.61
C VAL A 43 -12.32 4.48 8.41
N LEU A 44 -12.59 3.24 7.98
CA LEU A 44 -13.97 2.78 7.76
C LEU A 44 -14.77 2.78 9.05
N LYS A 45 -14.15 2.44 10.17
CA LYS A 45 -14.79 2.51 11.47
C LYS A 45 -15.21 3.95 11.80
N TYR A 46 -14.34 4.92 11.56
CA TYR A 46 -14.68 6.33 11.78
C TYR A 46 -15.74 6.83 10.79
N TYR A 47 -15.72 6.34 9.56
CA TYR A 47 -16.77 6.64 8.59
C TYR A 47 -18.14 6.26 9.15
N GLU A 48 -18.26 5.05 9.73
CA GLU A 48 -19.53 4.56 10.26
C GLU A 48 -19.92 5.28 11.56
N THR A 49 -18.95 5.48 12.49
CA THR A 49 -19.26 6.00 13.83
C THR A 49 -19.33 7.50 13.89
N HIS A 50 -18.69 8.23 12.98
CA HIS A 50 -18.61 9.71 12.98
C HIS A 50 -19.30 10.33 11.79
N ASN A 51 -19.99 9.56 10.97
CA ASN A 51 -20.68 10.05 9.77
C ASN A 51 -19.75 10.85 8.86
N LEU A 52 -18.55 10.31 8.59
CA LEU A 52 -17.60 11.02 7.73
C LEU A 52 -18.15 11.16 6.31
N ASN A 53 -17.75 12.23 5.65
CA ASN A 53 -18.02 12.42 4.23
C ASN A 53 -17.38 11.27 3.44
N LEU A 54 -18.11 10.77 2.43
CA LEU A 54 -17.65 9.61 1.64
C LEU A 54 -16.32 9.90 0.94
N LYS A 55 -16.16 11.10 0.37
CA LYS A 55 -14.93 11.46 -0.32
C LYS A 55 -13.74 11.53 0.65
N ILE A 56 -13.95 12.07 1.84
CA ILE A 56 -12.90 12.14 2.87
C ILE A 56 -12.47 10.73 3.27
N SER A 57 -13.45 9.83 3.47
CA SER A 57 -13.14 8.42 3.80
C SER A 57 -12.40 7.73 2.68
N HIS A 58 -12.79 7.96 1.44
CA HIS A 58 -12.12 7.40 0.27
C HIS A 58 -10.66 7.87 0.20
N ASP A 59 -10.43 9.17 0.35
CA ASP A 59 -9.08 9.74 0.30
C ASP A 59 -8.22 9.23 1.46
N ALA A 60 -8.81 9.12 2.65
CA ALA A 60 -8.10 8.60 3.82
C ALA A 60 -7.70 7.12 3.63
N CYS A 61 -8.55 6.32 2.99
CA CYS A 61 -8.22 4.92 2.69
C CYS A 61 -7.07 4.83 1.67
N ILE A 62 -7.00 5.75 0.72
CA ILE A 62 -5.86 5.82 -0.22
C ILE A 62 -4.58 6.14 0.54
N LEU A 63 -4.63 7.08 1.48
CA LEU A 63 -3.48 7.40 2.33
C LEU A 63 -3.06 6.21 3.20
N ALA A 64 -4.01 5.39 3.63
CA ALA A 64 -3.71 4.16 4.36
C ALA A 64 -2.85 3.21 3.52
N MET A 65 -3.07 3.15 2.21
CA MET A 65 -2.24 2.35 1.31
C MET A 65 -0.80 2.87 1.27
N ASP A 66 -0.61 4.19 1.28
CA ASP A 66 0.73 4.78 1.37
C ASP A 66 1.43 4.35 2.65
N ILE A 67 0.72 4.38 3.78
CA ILE A 67 1.29 3.97 5.08
C ILE A 67 1.77 2.53 5.01
N VAL A 68 0.95 1.63 4.50
CA VAL A 68 1.34 0.22 4.36
C VAL A 68 2.56 0.09 3.45
N GLY A 69 2.57 0.78 2.31
CA GLY A 69 3.69 0.74 1.38
C GLY A 69 4.99 1.23 2.01
N MET A 70 4.93 2.28 2.81
CA MET A 70 6.10 2.80 3.53
C MET A 70 6.62 1.80 4.56
N ILE A 71 5.72 1.15 5.29
CA ILE A 71 6.11 0.11 6.24
C ILE A 71 6.80 -1.05 5.52
N LEU A 72 6.22 -1.51 4.41
CA LEU A 72 6.81 -2.59 3.63
C LEU A 72 8.23 -2.27 3.17
N SER A 73 8.47 -1.02 2.76
CA SER A 73 9.78 -0.59 2.26
C SER A 73 10.90 -0.75 3.28
N ASN A 74 10.56 -0.81 4.57
CA ASN A 74 11.54 -1.03 5.62
C ASN A 74 12.16 -2.44 5.60
N PHE A 75 11.50 -3.40 4.96
CA PHE A 75 11.87 -4.81 5.01
C PHE A 75 12.46 -5.33 3.70
N THR A 76 12.74 -4.45 2.76
CA THR A 76 13.25 -4.82 1.44
C THR A 76 14.14 -3.69 0.91
N LYS A 77 14.97 -4.02 -0.07
CA LYS A 77 15.75 -3.01 -0.81
C LYS A 77 14.92 -2.35 -1.93
N ILE A 78 13.72 -2.87 -2.21
CA ILE A 78 12.82 -2.30 -3.19
C ILE A 78 12.31 -0.96 -2.65
N LYS A 79 12.41 0.09 -3.47
CA LYS A 79 12.03 1.43 -3.04
C LYS A 79 10.54 1.68 -3.20
N ALA A 80 9.98 2.44 -2.27
CA ALA A 80 8.64 2.98 -2.41
C ALA A 80 8.70 4.24 -3.26
N SER A 81 7.66 4.46 -4.09
CA SER A 81 7.61 5.61 -4.98
C SER A 81 6.18 6.07 -5.18
N TYR A 82 5.97 7.38 -5.20
CA TYR A 82 4.70 7.99 -5.59
C TYR A 82 4.51 7.98 -7.11
N GLU A 83 5.59 7.83 -7.85
CA GLU A 83 5.56 7.76 -9.31
C GLU A 83 5.26 6.34 -9.74
N LEU A 84 4.28 6.18 -10.66
CA LEU A 84 3.92 4.87 -11.21
C LEU A 84 4.99 4.42 -12.21
N LYS A 85 5.75 3.42 -11.83
CA LYS A 85 6.80 2.82 -12.65
C LYS A 85 7.04 1.38 -12.22
N LYS A 86 7.86 0.64 -12.96
CA LYS A 86 8.16 -0.75 -12.60
C LYS A 86 9.16 -0.86 -11.45
N ASN A 87 9.15 -2.01 -10.80
CA ASN A 87 10.12 -2.40 -9.78
C ASN A 87 10.13 -1.52 -8.54
N ILE A 88 8.93 -1.11 -8.10
CA ILE A 88 8.76 -0.30 -6.90
C ILE A 88 7.56 -0.80 -6.07
N ILE A 89 7.50 -0.30 -4.86
CA ILE A 89 6.29 -0.35 -4.04
C ILE A 89 5.55 0.95 -4.30
N PHE A 90 4.36 0.85 -4.88
CA PHE A 90 3.60 2.03 -5.29
C PHE A 90 2.91 2.69 -4.11
N LEU A 91 3.09 4.01 -3.96
CA LEU A 91 2.38 4.83 -3.01
C LEU A 91 1.33 5.62 -3.80
N PRO A 92 0.06 5.22 -3.78
CA PRO A 92 -0.89 5.66 -4.79
C PRO A 92 -1.49 7.06 -4.61
N SER A 93 -1.31 7.70 -3.43
CA SER A 93 -2.06 8.91 -3.10
C SER A 93 -1.86 10.05 -4.10
N LYS A 94 -0.63 10.38 -4.42
CA LYS A 94 -0.36 11.52 -5.32
C LYS A 94 -0.89 11.27 -6.72
N PHE A 95 -0.73 10.06 -7.22
CA PHE A 95 -1.24 9.68 -8.53
C PHE A 95 -2.76 9.79 -8.58
N LEU A 96 -3.44 9.21 -7.59
CA LEU A 96 -4.90 9.17 -7.57
C LEU A 96 -5.51 10.55 -7.27
N PHE A 97 -4.90 11.34 -6.39
CA PHE A 97 -5.41 12.67 -6.07
C PHE A 97 -5.23 13.64 -7.25
N ASN A 98 -4.15 13.50 -8.00
CA ASN A 98 -3.90 14.35 -9.18
C ASN A 98 -4.83 14.02 -10.35
N SER A 99 -5.44 12.84 -10.38
CA SER A 99 -6.36 12.44 -11.44
C SER A 99 -7.80 12.84 -11.15
N GLU A 100 -8.05 13.42 -10.01
CA GLU A 100 -9.36 13.98 -9.63
C GLU A 100 -9.46 15.43 -10.10
#